data_f25dd6b67ac6203d5281bc002cbe78b0
#
_entry.id   f25dd6b67ac6203d5281bc002cbe78b0
#
_cell.length_a   1.000
_cell.length_b   1.000
_cell.length_c   1.000
_cell.angle_alpha   90.00
_cell.angle_beta   90.00
_cell.angle_gamma   90.00
#
_symmetry.space_group_name_H-M   'P 1'
#
loop_
_entity.id
_entity.type
_entity.pdbx_description
1 polymer ?
#
loop_
_entity_poly.entity_id
_entity_poly.type
_entity_poly.pdbx_seq_one_letter_code
_entity_poly.pdbx_strand_id
1 'polypeptide(L)'
;AAVKSSFTGQAMIQGGTSGGPPTPVPDAATKAVAKVEGVSAVAGTRFAQARIDGKVTSVAGIDTETFPAVYKIGWDEGSDATLDQLGDGRILISKDYADEHDLKVGSTLTLETQNVKSLKLKVVGITDDKTGLLGDLTVSLPVIERDFGARDDAFVMAAFDVPEDQQDAVRENIKVALNAQFQGLTVQSNDEFVKDQEKAVGQLLALIYALLAMAIVVSLFGIVNTLVLSISERVRELGLLRAIGMSRRQVRRMIRYEAVITALIGAVLGMALGVVLAVLVTRAIDDFALSFPIPTLIVLLFASAMAGVLAAVIPARRASRLDVLESLSYE
;
A
#
# COMPACT_ATOMS: atom_id res chain seq x y z
N ALA A 1 0.09 -12.82 -3.06
CA ALA A 1 0.66 -14.11 -3.49
C ALA A 1 2.07 -14.31 -2.89
N ALA A 2 2.99 -13.35 -3.00
CA ALA A 2 4.36 -13.47 -2.49
C ALA A 2 4.41 -13.73 -0.97
N VAL A 3 3.63 -13.01 -0.17
CA VAL A 3 3.59 -13.18 1.29
C VAL A 3 3.25 -14.62 1.69
N LYS A 4 2.25 -15.26 1.04
CA LYS A 4 1.85 -16.64 1.33
C LYS A 4 2.95 -17.67 1.02
N SER A 5 3.79 -17.44 0.02
CA SER A 5 4.83 -18.39 -0.38
C SER A 5 6.10 -18.32 0.47
N SER A 6 6.34 -17.20 1.12
CA SER A 6 7.53 -16.97 1.95
C SER A 6 7.32 -17.36 3.42
N PHE A 7 6.08 -17.27 3.93
CA PHE A 7 5.76 -17.72 5.28
C PHE A 7 5.59 -19.24 5.33
N THR A 8 6.53 -19.94 5.98
CA THR A 8 6.48 -21.39 6.22
C THR A 8 5.95 -21.72 7.63
N GLY A 9 6.03 -20.78 8.57
CA GLY A 9 5.42 -20.90 9.89
C GLY A 9 3.89 -20.92 9.82
N GLN A 10 3.23 -21.51 10.83
CA GLN A 10 1.77 -21.69 10.88
C GLN A 10 1.07 -20.71 11.83
N ALA A 11 1.83 -19.93 12.60
CA ALA A 11 1.29 -18.86 13.43
C ALA A 11 2.13 -17.60 13.37
N MET A 12 1.44 -16.46 13.39
CA MET A 12 1.98 -15.12 13.57
C MET A 12 1.49 -14.57 14.91
N ILE A 13 2.40 -14.12 15.75
CA ILE A 13 2.10 -13.47 17.03
C ILE A 13 2.54 -12.01 16.92
N GLN A 14 1.65 -11.10 17.23
CA GLN A 14 1.92 -9.66 17.24
C GLN A 14 1.19 -8.98 18.39
N GLY A 15 1.72 -7.87 18.85
CA GLY A 15 1.05 -7.05 19.85
C GLY A 15 0.06 -6.07 19.21
N GLY A 16 -0.97 -5.72 19.97
CA GLY A 16 -2.04 -4.82 19.53
C GLY A 16 -3.32 -5.53 19.09
N THR A 17 -4.35 -4.76 18.84
CA THR A 17 -5.62 -5.25 18.30
C THR A 17 -5.59 -5.20 16.78
N SER A 18 -6.32 -6.09 16.12
CA SER A 18 -6.48 -6.08 14.65
C SER A 18 -6.86 -4.69 14.15
N GLY A 19 -5.99 -4.09 13.30
CA GLY A 19 -6.16 -2.72 12.76
C GLY A 19 -5.67 -1.58 13.65
N GLY A 20 -5.11 -1.85 14.84
CA GLY A 20 -4.41 -0.86 15.67
C GLY A 20 -2.91 -0.77 15.37
N PRO A 21 -2.20 0.22 15.94
CA PRO A 21 -0.75 0.27 15.81
C PRO A 21 -0.13 -0.98 16.46
N PRO A 22 0.85 -1.64 15.82
CA PRO A 22 1.51 -2.78 16.39
C PRO A 22 2.23 -2.38 17.68
N THR A 23 2.10 -3.19 18.73
CA THR A 23 2.86 -3.04 19.96
C THR A 23 3.92 -4.13 20.03
N PRO A 24 5.09 -3.86 20.64
CA PRO A 24 6.15 -4.84 20.73
C PRO A 24 5.70 -6.11 21.46
N VAL A 25 6.22 -7.25 21.03
CA VAL A 25 6.09 -8.55 21.72
C VAL A 25 7.28 -8.73 22.63
N PRO A 26 7.11 -8.83 23.96
CA PRO A 26 8.21 -9.04 24.87
C PRO A 26 8.97 -10.35 24.57
N ASP A 27 10.29 -10.36 24.66
CA ASP A 27 11.14 -11.55 24.47
C ASP A 27 10.69 -12.73 25.38
N ALA A 28 10.18 -12.42 26.57
CA ALA A 28 9.61 -13.43 27.45
C ALA A 28 8.37 -14.13 26.88
N ALA A 29 7.57 -13.43 26.06
CA ALA A 29 6.43 -14.02 25.36
C ALA A 29 6.91 -14.96 24.24
N THR A 30 7.92 -14.57 23.47
CA THR A 30 8.57 -15.43 22.45
C THR A 30 9.08 -16.73 23.08
N LYS A 31 9.74 -16.64 24.23
CA LYS A 31 10.18 -17.79 25.01
C LYS A 31 9.06 -18.65 25.59
N ALA A 32 7.90 -18.04 25.90
CA ALA A 32 6.72 -18.79 26.35
C ALA A 32 6.09 -19.58 25.21
N VAL A 33 6.00 -19.00 24.01
CA VAL A 33 5.52 -19.70 22.80
C VAL A 33 6.37 -20.92 22.47
N ALA A 34 7.70 -20.81 22.58
CA ALA A 34 8.62 -21.91 22.29
C ALA A 34 8.47 -23.14 23.22
N LYS A 35 7.76 -22.98 24.36
CA LYS A 35 7.51 -24.06 25.32
C LYS A 35 6.17 -24.75 25.11
N VAL A 36 5.35 -24.28 24.19
CA VAL A 36 4.01 -24.86 23.93
C VAL A 36 4.18 -26.15 23.14
N GLU A 37 3.51 -27.19 23.59
CA GLU A 37 3.52 -28.51 22.92
C GLU A 37 3.00 -28.40 21.47
N GLY A 38 3.72 -29.01 20.53
CA GLY A 38 3.44 -28.94 19.09
C GLY A 38 4.14 -27.81 18.35
N VAL A 39 4.84 -26.91 19.05
CA VAL A 39 5.68 -25.87 18.44
C VAL A 39 7.07 -26.44 18.19
N SER A 40 7.55 -26.39 16.94
CA SER A 40 8.85 -26.90 16.52
C SER A 40 9.93 -25.82 16.42
N ALA A 41 9.54 -24.60 16.04
CA ALA A 41 10.46 -23.47 15.96
C ALA A 41 9.70 -22.16 16.21
N VAL A 42 10.41 -21.19 16.80
CA VAL A 42 9.88 -19.84 17.05
C VAL A 42 10.98 -18.85 16.68
N ALA A 43 10.64 -17.88 15.86
CA ALA A 43 11.54 -16.79 15.48
C ALA A 43 10.88 -15.44 15.70
N GLY A 44 11.47 -14.61 16.55
CA GLY A 44 11.16 -13.21 16.71
C GLY A 44 11.90 -12.38 15.65
N THR A 45 11.25 -11.30 15.21
CA THR A 45 11.88 -10.29 14.35
C THR A 45 11.83 -8.96 15.07
N ARG A 46 12.98 -8.29 15.16
CA ARG A 46 13.12 -6.98 15.80
C ARG A 46 13.43 -5.93 14.77
N PHE A 47 12.94 -4.71 15.00
CA PHE A 47 13.32 -3.57 14.17
C PHE A 47 13.98 -2.49 15.02
N ALA A 48 15.00 -1.89 14.45
CA ALA A 48 15.68 -0.73 15.00
C ALA A 48 15.93 0.30 13.89
N GLN A 49 16.32 1.49 14.27
CA GLN A 49 16.73 2.52 13.33
C GLN A 49 18.22 2.75 13.40
N ALA A 50 18.83 2.93 12.24
CA ALA A 50 20.21 3.37 12.08
C ALA A 50 20.25 4.62 11.20
N ARG A 51 21.34 5.36 11.26
CA ARG A 51 21.61 6.47 10.35
C ARG A 51 22.80 6.08 9.44
N ILE A 52 22.59 6.27 8.13
CA ILE A 52 23.59 6.06 7.08
C ILE A 52 23.63 7.33 6.26
N ASP A 53 24.78 7.98 6.17
CA ASP A 53 24.97 9.24 5.41
C ASP A 53 23.93 10.33 5.74
N GLY A 54 23.52 10.37 7.02
CA GLY A 54 22.52 11.33 7.51
C GLY A 54 21.06 10.92 7.33
N LYS A 55 20.75 9.89 6.56
CA LYS A 55 19.40 9.32 6.38
C LYS A 55 19.10 8.26 7.45
N VAL A 56 17.86 8.22 7.92
CA VAL A 56 17.40 7.20 8.87
C VAL A 56 16.87 6.01 8.09
N THR A 57 17.40 4.82 8.35
CA THR A 57 17.02 3.57 7.70
C THR A 57 16.61 2.54 8.77
N SER A 58 15.63 1.72 8.46
CA SER A 58 15.20 0.60 9.31
C SER A 58 16.16 -0.59 9.17
N VAL A 59 16.47 -1.23 10.28
CA VAL A 59 17.29 -2.45 10.32
C VAL A 59 16.49 -3.53 10.99
N ALA A 60 16.36 -4.69 10.33
CA ALA A 60 15.74 -5.89 10.89
C ALA A 60 16.78 -6.74 11.63
N GLY A 61 16.38 -7.37 12.72
CA GLY A 61 17.15 -8.38 13.43
C GLY A 61 16.41 -9.71 13.43
N ILE A 62 17.09 -10.76 13.02
CA ILE A 62 16.53 -12.12 12.93
C ILE A 62 17.37 -13.12 13.70
N ASP A 63 16.72 -14.19 14.18
CA ASP A 63 17.39 -15.36 14.72
C ASP A 63 17.84 -16.25 13.56
N THR A 64 19.15 -16.36 13.37
CA THR A 64 19.72 -17.08 12.23
C THR A 64 19.49 -18.60 12.27
N GLU A 65 19.21 -19.17 13.45
CA GLU A 65 18.98 -20.60 13.62
C GLU A 65 17.52 -21.00 13.37
N THR A 66 16.58 -20.22 13.90
CA THR A 66 15.15 -20.57 13.87
C THR A 66 14.38 -19.91 12.73
N PHE A 67 14.87 -18.79 12.20
CA PHE A 67 14.20 -18.03 11.15
C PHE A 67 13.94 -18.84 9.86
N PRO A 68 14.87 -19.69 9.35
CA PRO A 68 14.60 -20.49 8.14
C PRO A 68 13.46 -21.50 8.27
N ALA A 69 13.15 -21.92 9.51
CA ALA A 69 12.03 -22.84 9.75
C ALA A 69 10.66 -22.17 9.62
N VAL A 70 10.59 -20.87 9.81
CA VAL A 70 9.34 -20.09 9.82
C VAL A 70 9.18 -19.17 8.60
N TYR A 71 10.29 -18.90 7.90
CA TYR A 71 10.31 -17.98 6.77
C TYR A 71 11.33 -18.38 5.71
N LYS A 72 10.90 -18.41 4.47
CA LYS A 72 11.75 -18.69 3.31
C LYS A 72 12.28 -17.37 2.73
N ILE A 73 13.57 -17.13 2.89
CA ILE A 73 14.24 -15.95 2.36
C ILE A 73 14.39 -16.09 0.83
N GLY A 74 14.04 -15.05 0.10
CA GLY A 74 14.42 -14.90 -1.31
C GLY A 74 15.87 -14.40 -1.38
N TRP A 75 16.73 -15.09 -2.12
CA TRP A 75 18.14 -14.74 -2.30
C TRP A 75 18.41 -14.23 -3.70
N ASP A 76 19.13 -13.12 -3.82
CA ASP A 76 19.78 -12.68 -5.07
C ASP A 76 21.22 -13.19 -5.09
N GLU A 77 22.03 -12.91 -4.02
CA GLU A 77 23.36 -13.47 -3.82
C GLU A 77 23.45 -14.07 -2.40
N GLY A 78 23.61 -15.40 -2.32
CA GLY A 78 23.69 -16.12 -1.07
C GLY A 78 22.73 -17.33 -1.01
N SER A 79 22.55 -17.88 0.17
CA SER A 79 21.65 -18.99 0.46
C SER A 79 21.36 -19.03 1.97
N ASP A 80 20.48 -19.94 2.43
CA ASP A 80 20.21 -20.11 3.85
C ASP A 80 21.49 -20.42 4.66
N ALA A 81 22.49 -21.08 4.06
CA ALA A 81 23.82 -21.26 4.68
C ALA A 81 24.57 -19.93 4.91
N THR A 82 24.19 -18.84 4.26
CA THR A 82 24.77 -17.51 4.51
C THR A 82 24.35 -16.97 5.89
N LEU A 83 23.21 -17.44 6.44
CA LEU A 83 22.75 -17.07 7.77
C LEU A 83 23.73 -17.51 8.87
N ASP A 84 24.42 -18.64 8.68
CA ASP A 84 25.47 -19.09 9.61
C ASP A 84 26.63 -18.08 9.71
N GLN A 85 26.77 -17.25 8.66
CA GLN A 85 27.78 -16.20 8.64
C GLN A 85 27.26 -14.87 9.21
N LEU A 86 25.95 -14.71 9.41
CA LEU A 86 25.32 -13.48 9.89
C LEU A 86 25.53 -13.31 11.40
N GLY A 87 26.76 -13.01 11.79
CA GLY A 87 27.18 -12.76 13.17
C GLY A 87 27.71 -11.34 13.36
N ASP A 88 28.63 -11.22 14.33
CA ASP A 88 29.24 -9.92 14.64
C ASP A 88 29.92 -9.29 13.43
N GLY A 89 29.63 -8.00 13.21
CA GLY A 89 30.22 -7.21 12.15
C GLY A 89 29.74 -7.57 10.73
N ARG A 90 28.60 -8.25 10.59
CA ARG A 90 28.06 -8.70 9.32
C ARG A 90 26.61 -8.31 9.12
N ILE A 91 26.19 -8.16 7.85
CA ILE A 91 24.87 -7.68 7.47
C ILE A 91 24.43 -8.33 6.15
N LEU A 92 23.13 -8.58 6.02
CA LEU A 92 22.46 -8.82 4.75
C LEU A 92 21.84 -7.50 4.28
N ILE A 93 21.80 -7.30 2.99
CA ILE A 93 21.14 -6.13 2.37
C ILE A 93 20.12 -6.59 1.33
N SER A 94 19.09 -5.77 1.08
CA SER A 94 18.15 -6.02 0.00
C SER A 94 18.82 -5.76 -1.35
N LYS A 95 18.30 -6.40 -2.40
CA LYS A 95 18.73 -6.17 -3.78
C LYS A 95 18.54 -4.72 -4.19
N ASP A 96 17.38 -4.15 -3.87
CA ASP A 96 17.05 -2.77 -4.22
C ASP A 96 18.03 -1.80 -3.55
N TYR A 97 18.38 -2.02 -2.28
CA TYR A 97 19.39 -1.24 -1.56
C TYR A 97 20.81 -1.42 -2.13
N ALA A 98 21.15 -2.66 -2.53
CA ALA A 98 22.43 -2.96 -3.16
C ALA A 98 22.62 -2.23 -4.49
N ASP A 99 21.58 -2.26 -5.34
CA ASP A 99 21.55 -1.61 -6.64
C ASP A 99 21.60 -0.08 -6.52
N GLU A 100 20.85 0.51 -5.55
CA GLU A 100 20.81 1.96 -5.33
C GLU A 100 22.16 2.53 -4.87
N HIS A 101 22.89 1.77 -4.02
CA HIS A 101 24.14 2.23 -3.41
C HIS A 101 25.41 1.59 -4.02
N ASP A 102 25.30 0.86 -5.15
CA ASP A 102 26.38 0.12 -5.83
C ASP A 102 27.19 -0.78 -4.87
N LEU A 103 26.48 -1.50 -4.00
CA LEU A 103 27.05 -2.40 -3.00
C LEU A 103 27.01 -3.85 -3.49
N LYS A 104 28.02 -4.62 -3.08
CA LYS A 104 28.17 -6.04 -3.43
C LYS A 104 28.51 -6.85 -2.17
N VAL A 105 28.37 -8.16 -2.26
CA VAL A 105 28.88 -9.06 -1.22
C VAL A 105 30.38 -8.78 -1.00
N GLY A 106 30.75 -8.54 0.26
CA GLY A 106 32.09 -8.11 0.65
C GLY A 106 32.26 -6.61 0.88
N SER A 107 31.34 -5.76 0.44
CA SER A 107 31.32 -4.33 0.73
C SER A 107 31.17 -4.08 2.24
N THR A 108 31.61 -2.91 2.71
CA THR A 108 31.49 -2.51 4.12
C THR A 108 30.55 -1.31 4.23
N LEU A 109 29.51 -1.45 5.02
CA LEU A 109 28.60 -0.37 5.43
C LEU A 109 29.04 0.20 6.77
N THR A 110 28.93 1.52 6.93
CA THR A 110 29.12 2.19 8.20
C THR A 110 27.79 2.80 8.65
N LEU A 111 27.31 2.35 9.79
CA LEU A 111 26.04 2.77 10.39
C LEU A 111 26.30 3.57 11.66
N GLU A 112 25.40 4.49 11.96
CA GLU A 112 25.29 5.16 13.24
C GLU A 112 24.04 4.66 13.96
N THR A 113 24.17 4.14 15.16
CA THR A 113 23.07 3.57 15.95
C THR A 113 22.92 4.35 17.25
N GLN A 114 21.90 4.03 18.06
CA GLN A 114 21.75 4.64 19.39
C GLN A 114 22.92 4.36 20.31
N ASN A 115 23.50 3.16 20.21
CA ASN A 115 24.56 2.68 21.12
C ASN A 115 25.95 2.85 20.54
N VAL A 116 26.12 2.90 19.21
CA VAL A 116 27.41 2.92 18.52
C VAL A 116 27.43 4.01 17.45
N LYS A 117 28.37 4.96 17.57
CA LYS A 117 28.50 6.08 16.62
C LYS A 117 29.04 5.67 15.24
N SER A 118 29.76 4.55 15.15
CA SER A 118 30.35 4.08 13.89
C SER A 118 30.46 2.57 13.93
N LEU A 119 29.38 1.90 13.55
CA LEU A 119 29.32 0.45 13.44
C LEU A 119 29.65 0.06 12.00
N LYS A 120 30.74 -0.69 11.81
CA LYS A 120 31.13 -1.20 10.49
C LYS A 120 30.63 -2.62 10.31
N LEU A 121 29.81 -2.85 9.29
CA LEU A 121 29.26 -4.16 8.97
C LEU A 121 29.64 -4.56 7.54
N LYS A 122 30.11 -5.79 7.38
CA LYS A 122 30.45 -6.36 6.07
C LYS A 122 29.23 -7.06 5.48
N VAL A 123 28.90 -6.77 4.25
CA VAL A 123 27.83 -7.43 3.49
C VAL A 123 28.23 -8.88 3.21
N VAL A 124 27.41 -9.84 3.65
CA VAL A 124 27.65 -11.28 3.48
C VAL A 124 26.66 -11.94 2.50
N GLY A 125 25.57 -11.28 2.16
CA GLY A 125 24.58 -11.76 1.19
C GLY A 125 23.61 -10.66 0.80
N ILE A 126 22.95 -10.87 -0.35
CA ILE A 126 21.92 -9.96 -0.90
C ILE A 126 20.62 -10.74 -1.00
N THR A 127 19.56 -10.18 -0.40
CA THR A 127 18.24 -10.78 -0.38
C THR A 127 17.32 -10.14 -1.43
N ASP A 128 16.46 -10.96 -2.06
CA ASP A 128 15.38 -10.50 -2.93
C ASP A 128 14.02 -10.80 -2.27
N ASP A 129 13.81 -10.19 -1.09
CA ASP A 129 12.60 -10.39 -0.30
C ASP A 129 11.43 -9.54 -0.82
N LYS A 130 10.54 -10.18 -1.57
CA LYS A 130 9.34 -9.53 -2.14
C LYS A 130 8.25 -9.21 -1.11
N THR A 131 8.40 -9.63 0.13
CA THR A 131 7.42 -9.33 1.19
C THR A 131 7.72 -8.03 1.92
N GLY A 132 8.95 -7.53 1.82
CA GLY A 132 9.44 -6.39 2.57
C GLY A 132 9.63 -6.65 4.07
N LEU A 133 9.51 -7.91 4.51
CA LEU A 133 9.58 -8.27 5.93
C LEU A 133 10.97 -8.04 6.52
N LEU A 134 12.01 -8.33 5.75
CA LEU A 134 13.41 -8.14 6.16
C LEU A 134 13.87 -6.69 5.99
N GLY A 135 13.14 -5.86 5.24
CA GLY A 135 13.54 -4.51 4.90
C GLY A 135 14.86 -4.47 4.10
N ASP A 136 15.51 -3.32 4.10
CA ASP A 136 16.74 -3.12 3.33
C ASP A 136 17.98 -3.68 4.01
N LEU A 137 18.00 -3.73 5.32
CA LEU A 137 19.15 -4.09 6.14
C LEU A 137 18.75 -5.13 7.17
N THR A 138 19.47 -6.24 7.22
CA THR A 138 19.18 -7.32 8.18
C THR A 138 20.46 -7.78 8.90
N VAL A 139 20.38 -7.84 10.22
CA VAL A 139 21.45 -8.31 11.11
C VAL A 139 20.96 -9.47 11.99
N SER A 140 21.84 -10.13 12.72
CA SER A 140 21.45 -11.15 13.70
C SER A 140 20.85 -10.53 14.96
N LEU A 141 19.99 -11.27 15.69
CA LEU A 141 19.41 -10.84 16.96
C LEU A 141 20.43 -10.37 17.99
N PRO A 142 21.58 -11.03 18.21
CA PRO A 142 22.60 -10.55 19.14
C PRO A 142 23.17 -9.18 18.76
N VAL A 143 23.33 -8.91 17.47
CA VAL A 143 23.82 -7.63 16.95
C VAL A 143 22.78 -6.52 17.16
N ILE A 144 21.51 -6.78 16.84
CA ILE A 144 20.47 -5.74 16.99
C ILE A 144 20.20 -5.41 18.45
N GLU A 145 20.30 -6.38 19.35
CA GLU A 145 20.15 -6.14 20.78
C GLU A 145 21.32 -5.34 21.35
N ARG A 146 22.55 -5.73 21.06
CA ARG A 146 23.75 -5.12 21.60
C ARG A 146 24.02 -3.74 21.04
N ASP A 147 23.97 -3.62 19.70
CA ASP A 147 24.47 -2.43 19.00
C ASP A 147 23.35 -1.41 18.72
N PHE A 148 22.09 -1.84 18.66
CA PHE A 148 20.93 -0.97 18.41
C PHE A 148 20.01 -0.81 19.63
N GLY A 149 20.11 -1.71 20.62
CA GLY A 149 19.32 -1.66 21.86
C GLY A 149 17.90 -2.21 21.73
N ALA A 150 17.52 -2.82 20.60
CA ALA A 150 16.20 -3.43 20.40
C ALA A 150 16.11 -4.77 21.11
N ARG A 151 15.19 -4.90 22.08
CA ARG A 151 15.03 -6.11 22.91
C ARG A 151 13.71 -6.82 22.67
N ASP A 152 12.66 -6.07 22.33
CA ASP A 152 11.34 -6.63 22.10
C ASP A 152 11.15 -6.93 20.61
N ASP A 153 10.41 -8.00 20.34
CA ASP A 153 10.14 -8.42 18.98
C ASP A 153 8.98 -7.59 18.40
N ALA A 154 9.06 -7.20 17.16
CA ALA A 154 7.95 -6.53 16.46
C ALA A 154 6.80 -7.52 16.18
N PHE A 155 7.19 -8.73 15.82
CA PHE A 155 6.31 -9.88 15.67
C PHE A 155 7.12 -11.16 15.85
N VAL A 156 6.40 -12.26 16.09
CA VAL A 156 6.98 -13.58 16.29
C VAL A 156 6.27 -14.56 15.38
N MET A 157 7.04 -15.40 14.70
CA MET A 157 6.53 -16.49 13.87
C MET A 157 6.80 -17.81 14.54
N ALA A 158 5.85 -18.75 14.44
CA ALA A 158 5.99 -20.09 14.98
C ALA A 158 5.69 -21.15 13.92
N ALA A 159 6.55 -22.17 13.88
CA ALA A 159 6.35 -23.39 13.11
C ALA A 159 5.89 -24.51 14.03
N PHE A 160 5.05 -25.40 13.50
CA PHE A 160 4.45 -26.51 14.23
C PHE A 160 4.89 -27.85 13.64
N ASP A 161 5.09 -28.83 14.51
CA ASP A 161 5.36 -30.21 14.13
C ASP A 161 4.10 -31.07 14.41
N VAL A 162 2.98 -30.64 13.87
CA VAL A 162 1.69 -31.35 13.96
C VAL A 162 0.95 -31.31 12.61
N PRO A 163 0.08 -32.31 12.35
CA PRO A 163 -0.78 -32.29 11.16
C PRO A 163 -1.69 -31.06 11.10
N GLU A 164 -2.16 -30.72 9.90
CA GLU A 164 -2.94 -29.50 9.64
C GLU A 164 -4.22 -29.40 10.50
N ASP A 165 -4.88 -30.52 10.74
CA ASP A 165 -6.09 -30.62 11.57
C ASP A 165 -5.85 -30.32 13.07
N GLN A 166 -4.60 -30.34 13.53
CA GLN A 166 -4.22 -30.04 14.91
C GLN A 166 -3.63 -28.65 15.10
N GLN A 167 -3.32 -27.93 14.03
CA GLN A 167 -2.68 -26.62 14.11
C GLN A 167 -3.56 -25.57 14.83
N ASP A 168 -4.88 -25.64 14.69
CA ASP A 168 -5.80 -24.75 15.40
C ASP A 168 -5.72 -24.95 16.92
N ALA A 169 -5.58 -26.21 17.38
CA ALA A 169 -5.40 -26.52 18.78
C ALA A 169 -4.09 -25.98 19.35
N VAL A 170 -2.98 -26.07 18.58
CA VAL A 170 -1.70 -25.49 18.98
C VAL A 170 -1.81 -23.96 19.06
N ARG A 171 -2.45 -23.30 18.08
CA ARG A 171 -2.68 -21.84 18.15
C ARG A 171 -3.48 -21.43 19.37
N GLU A 172 -4.52 -22.22 19.73
CA GLU A 172 -5.31 -21.93 20.93
C GLU A 172 -4.50 -22.13 22.21
N ASN A 173 -3.66 -23.17 22.29
CA ASN A 173 -2.74 -23.38 23.42
C ASN A 173 -1.74 -22.22 23.56
N ILE A 174 -1.23 -21.68 22.44
CA ILE A 174 -0.36 -20.48 22.44
C ILE A 174 -1.14 -19.28 23.01
N LYS A 175 -2.40 -19.05 22.57
CA LYS A 175 -3.25 -17.96 23.10
C LYS A 175 -3.45 -18.09 24.60
N VAL A 176 -3.75 -19.29 25.08
CA VAL A 176 -3.94 -19.55 26.52
C VAL A 176 -2.64 -19.26 27.29
N ALA A 177 -1.50 -19.74 26.80
CA ALA A 177 -0.20 -19.52 27.42
C ALA A 177 0.17 -18.03 27.49
N LEU A 178 -0.12 -17.27 26.41
CA LEU A 178 0.18 -15.85 26.33
C LEU A 178 -0.81 -15.02 27.18
N ASN A 179 -2.10 -15.29 27.13
CA ASN A 179 -3.11 -14.53 27.87
C ASN A 179 -2.94 -14.61 29.39
N ALA A 180 -2.29 -15.66 29.88
CA ALA A 180 -2.00 -15.83 31.31
C ALA A 180 -0.99 -14.79 31.84
N GLN A 181 -0.11 -14.25 30.99
CA GLN A 181 1.00 -13.39 31.42
C GLN A 181 1.15 -12.12 30.56
N PHE A 182 0.72 -12.15 29.30
CA PHE A 182 0.93 -11.07 28.31
C PHE A 182 -0.42 -10.67 27.69
N GLN A 183 -1.00 -9.56 28.18
CA GLN A 183 -2.27 -9.05 27.63
C GLN A 183 -2.03 -8.27 26.34
N GLY A 184 -2.96 -8.38 25.39
CA GLY A 184 -2.94 -7.61 24.15
C GLY A 184 -2.07 -8.22 23.04
N LEU A 185 -1.62 -9.47 23.17
CA LEU A 185 -1.01 -10.22 22.09
C LEU A 185 -2.08 -10.98 21.30
N THR A 186 -2.00 -10.94 19.98
CA THR A 186 -2.86 -11.68 19.06
C THR A 186 -2.07 -12.82 18.42
N VAL A 187 -2.70 -13.99 18.32
CA VAL A 187 -2.15 -15.17 17.64
C VAL A 187 -3.04 -15.46 16.44
N GLN A 188 -2.51 -15.42 15.26
CA GLN A 188 -3.22 -15.56 14.00
C GLN A 188 -2.57 -16.62 13.13
N SER A 189 -3.35 -17.29 12.28
CA SER A 189 -2.80 -18.05 11.15
C SER A 189 -2.28 -17.10 10.07
N ASN A 190 -1.46 -17.62 9.15
CA ASN A 190 -0.96 -16.84 8.01
C ASN A 190 -2.12 -16.28 7.17
N ASP A 191 -3.19 -17.08 7.00
CA ASP A 191 -4.37 -16.65 6.23
C ASP A 191 -5.16 -15.54 6.93
N GLU A 192 -5.27 -15.59 8.25
CA GLU A 192 -5.90 -14.54 9.05
C GLU A 192 -5.07 -13.26 9.01
N PHE A 193 -3.76 -13.37 9.16
CA PHE A 193 -2.85 -12.22 9.07
C PHE A 193 -2.95 -11.51 7.71
N VAL A 194 -2.89 -12.27 6.60
CA VAL A 194 -3.04 -11.71 5.26
C VAL A 194 -4.41 -11.05 5.07
N LYS A 195 -5.49 -11.70 5.53
CA LYS A 195 -6.85 -11.13 5.45
C LYS A 195 -7.00 -9.84 6.26
N ASP A 196 -6.39 -9.78 7.44
CA ASP A 196 -6.44 -8.57 8.26
C ASP A 196 -5.66 -7.42 7.62
N GLN A 197 -4.51 -7.69 6.99
CA GLN A 197 -3.78 -6.71 6.21
C GLN A 197 -4.59 -6.24 4.98
N GLU A 198 -5.19 -7.16 4.24
CA GLU A 198 -6.07 -6.83 3.12
C GLU A 198 -7.28 -5.98 3.57
N LYS A 199 -7.86 -6.28 4.74
CA LYS A 199 -8.97 -5.53 5.32
C LYS A 199 -8.56 -4.11 5.72
N ALA A 200 -7.40 -3.94 6.34
CA ALA A 200 -6.88 -2.62 6.71
C ALA A 200 -6.65 -1.74 5.47
N VAL A 201 -5.99 -2.28 4.44
CA VAL A 201 -5.81 -1.61 3.15
C VAL A 201 -7.16 -1.33 2.49
N GLY A 202 -8.08 -2.30 2.52
CA GLY A 202 -9.44 -2.18 1.97
C GLY A 202 -10.24 -1.04 2.63
N GLN A 203 -10.11 -0.83 3.93
CA GLN A 203 -10.74 0.28 4.66
C GLN A 203 -10.19 1.64 4.21
N LEU A 204 -8.88 1.78 4.07
CA LEU A 204 -8.26 3.00 3.54
C LEU A 204 -8.71 3.28 2.11
N LEU A 205 -8.73 2.27 1.25
CA LEU A 205 -9.22 2.39 -0.12
C LEU A 205 -10.70 2.79 -0.15
N ALA A 206 -11.55 2.21 0.70
CA ALA A 206 -12.95 2.57 0.80
C ALA A 206 -13.15 4.05 1.19
N LEU A 207 -12.34 4.58 2.10
CA LEU A 207 -12.35 6.00 2.45
C LEU A 207 -11.98 6.87 1.23
N ILE A 208 -10.90 6.51 0.53
CA ILE A 208 -10.44 7.22 -0.66
C ILE A 208 -11.53 7.18 -1.75
N TYR A 209 -12.16 6.03 -2.00
CA TYR A 209 -13.25 5.92 -2.96
C TYR A 209 -14.48 6.73 -2.56
N ALA A 210 -14.81 6.82 -1.27
CA ALA A 210 -15.90 7.67 -0.79
C ALA A 210 -15.61 9.16 -1.05
N LEU A 211 -14.39 9.62 -0.79
CA LEU A 211 -13.96 10.99 -1.09
C LEU A 211 -13.96 11.25 -2.61
N LEU A 212 -13.50 10.29 -3.40
CA LEU A 212 -13.53 10.38 -4.86
C LEU A 212 -14.97 10.46 -5.40
N ALA A 213 -15.89 9.65 -4.87
CA ALA A 213 -17.30 9.70 -5.22
C ALA A 213 -17.92 11.07 -4.91
N MET A 214 -17.59 11.64 -3.74
CA MET A 214 -18.02 13.00 -3.38
C MET A 214 -17.47 14.04 -4.36
N ALA A 215 -16.19 13.96 -4.72
CA ALA A 215 -15.57 14.86 -5.70
C ALA A 215 -16.24 14.75 -7.09
N ILE A 216 -16.61 13.54 -7.52
CA ILE A 216 -17.35 13.32 -8.77
C ILE A 216 -18.72 13.98 -8.71
N VAL A 217 -19.45 13.84 -7.60
CA VAL A 217 -20.78 14.48 -7.43
C VAL A 217 -20.65 16.00 -7.52
N VAL A 218 -19.70 16.61 -6.82
CA VAL A 218 -19.45 18.06 -6.89
C VAL A 218 -19.06 18.48 -8.31
N SER A 219 -18.24 17.71 -9.00
CA SER A 219 -17.84 17.96 -10.39
C SER A 219 -19.04 17.91 -11.35
N LEU A 220 -19.96 16.94 -11.17
CA LEU A 220 -21.19 16.88 -11.97
C LEU A 220 -22.05 18.13 -11.79
N PHE A 221 -22.20 18.63 -10.56
CA PHE A 221 -22.89 19.90 -10.32
C PHE A 221 -22.19 21.08 -11.01
N GLY A 222 -20.86 21.10 -10.99
CA GLY A 222 -20.06 22.11 -11.71
C GLY A 222 -20.35 22.10 -13.22
N ILE A 223 -20.34 20.92 -13.84
CA ILE A 223 -20.62 20.75 -15.26
C ILE A 223 -22.08 21.21 -15.58
N VAL A 224 -23.05 20.81 -14.77
CA VAL A 224 -24.44 21.21 -14.92
C VAL A 224 -24.57 22.72 -14.85
N ASN A 225 -23.96 23.37 -13.88
CA ASN A 225 -24.01 24.83 -13.69
C ASN A 225 -23.37 25.55 -14.87
N THR A 226 -22.22 25.12 -15.35
CA THR A 226 -21.53 25.69 -16.51
C THR A 226 -22.37 25.55 -17.77
N LEU A 227 -23.01 24.38 -17.99
CA LEU A 227 -23.88 24.17 -19.14
C LEU A 227 -25.14 25.03 -19.07
N VAL A 228 -25.73 25.19 -17.88
CA VAL A 228 -26.91 26.08 -17.70
C VAL A 228 -26.54 27.52 -18.03
N LEU A 229 -25.39 27.99 -17.55
CA LEU A 229 -24.91 29.35 -17.85
C LEU A 229 -24.62 29.52 -19.34
N SER A 230 -23.86 28.61 -19.95
CA SER A 230 -23.58 28.64 -21.40
C SER A 230 -24.84 28.64 -22.23
N ILE A 231 -25.87 27.86 -21.86
CA ILE A 231 -27.16 27.86 -22.54
C ILE A 231 -27.88 29.21 -22.36
N SER A 232 -27.88 29.82 -21.16
CA SER A 232 -28.54 31.09 -20.91
C SER A 232 -27.90 32.26 -21.67
N GLU A 233 -26.57 32.24 -21.84
CA GLU A 233 -25.86 33.23 -22.64
C GLU A 233 -26.17 33.13 -24.15
N ARG A 234 -26.52 31.91 -24.63
CA ARG A 234 -26.74 31.59 -26.04
C ARG A 234 -28.23 31.34 -26.39
N VAL A 235 -29.15 31.76 -25.51
CA VAL A 235 -30.63 31.55 -25.72
C VAL A 235 -31.09 32.08 -27.07
N ARG A 236 -30.62 33.29 -27.45
CA ARG A 236 -30.97 33.94 -28.71
C ARG A 236 -30.44 33.19 -29.95
N GLU A 237 -29.19 32.68 -29.88
CA GLU A 237 -28.61 31.85 -30.94
C GLU A 237 -29.41 30.55 -31.12
N LEU A 238 -29.73 29.87 -30.01
CA LEU A 238 -30.52 28.64 -30.01
C LEU A 238 -31.94 28.86 -30.54
N GLY A 239 -32.55 30.00 -30.19
CA GLY A 239 -33.82 30.43 -30.72
C GLY A 239 -33.81 30.66 -32.23
N LEU A 240 -32.78 31.36 -32.75
CA LEU A 240 -32.57 31.58 -34.17
C LEU A 240 -32.38 30.26 -34.93
N LEU A 241 -31.51 29.36 -34.43
CA LEU A 241 -31.31 28.05 -35.02
C LEU A 241 -32.59 27.23 -35.10
N ARG A 242 -33.46 27.33 -34.13
CA ARG A 242 -34.77 26.67 -34.14
C ARG A 242 -35.76 27.35 -35.12
N ALA A 243 -35.71 28.68 -35.25
CA ALA A 243 -36.54 29.41 -36.20
C ALA A 243 -36.22 29.04 -37.66
N ILE A 244 -34.94 28.75 -37.99
CA ILE A 244 -34.51 28.30 -39.31
C ILE A 244 -34.65 26.78 -39.52
N GLY A 245 -35.27 26.03 -38.56
CA GLY A 245 -35.68 24.64 -38.76
C GLY A 245 -34.90 23.57 -37.93
N MET A 246 -34.04 23.98 -37.00
CA MET A 246 -33.37 23.01 -36.12
C MET A 246 -34.38 22.30 -35.19
N SER A 247 -34.39 20.96 -35.21
CA SER A 247 -35.27 20.16 -34.37
C SER A 247 -34.81 20.11 -32.91
N ARG A 248 -35.75 19.88 -31.97
CA ARG A 248 -35.44 19.70 -30.55
C ARG A 248 -34.45 18.56 -30.27
N ARG A 249 -34.39 17.53 -31.13
CA ARG A 249 -33.42 16.42 -31.02
C ARG A 249 -32.02 16.89 -31.37
N GLN A 250 -31.86 17.72 -32.38
CA GLN A 250 -30.57 18.27 -32.79
C GLN A 250 -29.99 19.19 -31.70
N VAL A 251 -30.80 20.09 -31.12
CA VAL A 251 -30.39 20.94 -29.99
C VAL A 251 -29.89 20.09 -28.82
N ARG A 252 -30.63 19.05 -28.41
CA ARG A 252 -30.19 18.14 -27.32
C ARG A 252 -28.91 17.41 -27.65
N ARG A 253 -28.71 16.99 -28.89
CA ARG A 253 -27.49 16.29 -29.33
C ARG A 253 -26.29 17.24 -29.31
N MET A 254 -26.47 18.48 -29.75
CA MET A 254 -25.42 19.51 -29.73
C MET A 254 -24.91 19.76 -28.29
N ILE A 255 -25.82 20.02 -27.34
CA ILE A 255 -25.46 20.27 -25.95
C ILE A 255 -24.79 19.05 -25.31
N ARG A 256 -25.20 17.81 -25.64
CA ARG A 256 -24.54 16.60 -25.17
C ARG A 256 -23.10 16.46 -25.68
N TYR A 257 -22.88 16.79 -26.96
CA TYR A 257 -21.51 16.76 -27.50
C TYR A 257 -20.62 17.80 -26.83
N GLU A 258 -21.13 19.02 -26.59
CA GLU A 258 -20.43 20.06 -25.86
C GLU A 258 -20.02 19.58 -24.45
N ALA A 259 -20.96 18.96 -23.71
CA ALA A 259 -20.69 18.42 -22.41
C ALA A 259 -19.64 17.26 -22.41
N VAL A 260 -19.73 16.38 -23.41
CA VAL A 260 -18.75 15.27 -23.56
C VAL A 260 -17.37 15.82 -23.88
N ILE A 261 -17.26 16.78 -24.77
CA ILE A 261 -15.98 17.41 -25.13
C ILE A 261 -15.36 18.08 -23.90
N THR A 262 -16.15 18.86 -23.15
CA THR A 262 -15.71 19.53 -21.94
C THR A 262 -15.26 18.52 -20.88
N ALA A 263 -16.01 17.42 -20.69
CA ALA A 263 -15.66 16.35 -19.75
C ALA A 263 -14.38 15.63 -20.16
N LEU A 264 -14.18 15.36 -21.45
CA LEU A 264 -12.98 14.71 -21.97
C LEU A 264 -11.74 15.61 -21.82
N ILE A 265 -11.85 16.90 -22.12
CA ILE A 265 -10.77 17.86 -21.89
C ILE A 265 -10.37 17.86 -20.40
N GLY A 266 -11.36 17.96 -19.50
CA GLY A 266 -11.13 17.89 -18.07
C GLY A 266 -10.47 16.57 -17.62
N ALA A 267 -10.91 15.45 -18.20
CA ALA A 267 -10.33 14.14 -17.89
C ALA A 267 -8.87 14.01 -18.34
N VAL A 268 -8.54 14.46 -19.55
CA VAL A 268 -7.16 14.43 -20.05
C VAL A 268 -6.26 15.33 -19.21
N LEU A 269 -6.68 16.54 -18.89
CA LEU A 269 -5.93 17.46 -18.03
C LEU A 269 -5.76 16.89 -16.61
N GLY A 270 -6.84 16.32 -16.06
CA GLY A 270 -6.79 15.66 -14.73
C GLY A 270 -5.87 14.46 -14.71
N MET A 271 -5.89 13.60 -15.73
CA MET A 271 -4.97 12.48 -15.86
C MET A 271 -3.51 12.94 -16.00
N ALA A 272 -3.23 13.95 -16.81
CA ALA A 272 -1.89 14.50 -16.96
C ALA A 272 -1.36 15.04 -15.62
N LEU A 273 -2.17 15.82 -14.90
CA LEU A 273 -1.83 16.32 -13.57
C LEU A 273 -1.64 15.17 -12.57
N GLY A 274 -2.52 14.16 -12.60
CA GLY A 274 -2.41 12.97 -11.74
C GLY A 274 -1.12 12.19 -11.97
N VAL A 275 -0.71 12.00 -13.21
CA VAL A 275 0.57 11.36 -13.57
C VAL A 275 1.77 12.19 -13.06
N VAL A 276 1.75 13.50 -13.24
CA VAL A 276 2.82 14.38 -12.73
C VAL A 276 2.93 14.27 -11.20
N LEU A 277 1.80 14.33 -10.49
CA LEU A 277 1.78 14.19 -9.03
C LEU A 277 2.25 12.80 -8.59
N ALA A 278 1.85 11.73 -9.28
CA ALA A 278 2.30 10.38 -8.99
C ALA A 278 3.82 10.24 -9.12
N VAL A 279 4.41 10.78 -10.18
CA VAL A 279 5.86 10.81 -10.38
C VAL A 279 6.56 11.60 -9.28
N LEU A 280 6.02 12.76 -8.88
CA LEU A 280 6.61 13.57 -7.81
C LEU A 280 6.58 12.85 -6.46
N VAL A 281 5.46 12.21 -6.13
CA VAL A 281 5.32 11.44 -4.88
C VAL A 281 6.27 10.24 -4.88
N THR A 282 6.35 9.51 -5.99
CA THR A 282 7.26 8.35 -6.11
C THR A 282 8.73 8.74 -5.96
N ARG A 283 9.11 9.95 -6.41
CA ARG A 283 10.48 10.45 -6.21
C ARG A 283 10.75 10.97 -4.79
N ALA A 284 9.71 11.25 -4.02
CA ALA A 284 9.85 11.72 -2.64
C ALA A 284 9.86 10.58 -1.62
N ILE A 285 9.45 9.36 -2.02
CA ILE A 285 9.36 8.18 -1.17
C ILE A 285 10.12 7.05 -1.88
N ASP A 286 11.28 6.70 -1.37
CA ASP A 286 12.25 5.80 -2.02
C ASP A 286 11.73 4.36 -2.28
N ASP A 287 10.67 3.90 -1.58
CA ASP A 287 10.16 2.52 -1.67
C ASP A 287 8.93 2.33 -2.59
N PHE A 288 8.55 3.34 -3.38
CA PHE A 288 7.35 3.25 -4.23
C PHE A 288 7.68 2.96 -5.70
N ALA A 289 7.41 1.74 -6.16
CA ALA A 289 7.47 1.40 -7.57
C ALA A 289 6.34 2.06 -8.37
N LEU A 290 6.68 2.88 -9.35
CA LEU A 290 5.72 3.52 -10.23
C LEU A 290 5.12 2.51 -11.21
N SER A 291 3.82 2.24 -11.09
CA SER A 291 3.08 1.40 -12.02
C SER A 291 1.94 2.19 -12.65
N PHE A 292 1.86 2.15 -13.98
CA PHE A 292 0.77 2.81 -14.72
C PHE A 292 -0.31 1.80 -15.09
N PRO A 293 -1.49 1.83 -14.44
CA PRO A 293 -2.59 0.95 -14.78
C PRO A 293 -3.33 1.45 -16.04
N ILE A 294 -2.73 1.27 -17.21
CA ILE A 294 -3.29 1.73 -18.50
C ILE A 294 -4.78 1.34 -18.68
N PRO A 295 -5.21 0.09 -18.39
CA PRO A 295 -6.62 -0.27 -18.51
C PRO A 295 -7.55 0.60 -17.65
N THR A 296 -7.13 0.91 -16.41
CA THR A 296 -7.91 1.75 -15.50
C THR A 296 -8.03 3.18 -16.03
N LEU A 297 -6.95 3.75 -16.59
CA LEU A 297 -6.97 5.08 -17.18
C LEU A 297 -7.94 5.17 -18.37
N ILE A 298 -7.99 4.12 -19.20
CA ILE A 298 -8.96 4.04 -20.32
C ILE A 298 -10.39 3.97 -19.78
N VAL A 299 -10.65 3.16 -18.75
CA VAL A 299 -11.99 3.08 -18.12
C VAL A 299 -12.40 4.43 -17.54
N LEU A 300 -11.49 5.16 -16.89
CA LEU A 300 -11.76 6.51 -16.37
C LEU A 300 -12.11 7.51 -17.48
N LEU A 301 -11.44 7.43 -18.63
CA LEU A 301 -11.76 8.26 -19.78
C LEU A 301 -13.18 8.02 -20.31
N PHE A 302 -13.59 6.75 -20.42
CA PHE A 302 -14.95 6.40 -20.79
C PHE A 302 -15.97 6.83 -19.72
N ALA A 303 -15.65 6.63 -18.45
CA ALA A 303 -16.50 7.05 -17.33
C ALA A 303 -16.72 8.57 -17.33
N SER A 304 -15.68 9.37 -17.63
CA SER A 304 -15.80 10.83 -17.73
C SER A 304 -16.69 11.27 -18.89
N ALA A 305 -16.62 10.61 -20.05
CA ALA A 305 -17.51 10.86 -21.17
C ALA A 305 -18.98 10.55 -20.79
N MET A 306 -19.22 9.43 -20.12
CA MET A 306 -20.55 9.07 -19.59
C MET A 306 -21.06 10.11 -18.57
N ALA A 307 -20.19 10.56 -17.66
CA ALA A 307 -20.52 11.60 -16.69
C ALA A 307 -20.93 12.91 -17.37
N GLY A 308 -20.22 13.31 -18.44
CA GLY A 308 -20.58 14.45 -19.27
C GLY A 308 -21.98 14.32 -19.91
N VAL A 309 -22.27 13.12 -20.44
CA VAL A 309 -23.63 12.85 -21.01
C VAL A 309 -24.69 12.95 -19.92
N LEU A 310 -24.47 12.37 -18.73
CA LEU A 310 -25.44 12.41 -17.63
C LEU A 310 -25.67 13.83 -17.13
N ALA A 311 -24.62 14.62 -16.94
CA ALA A 311 -24.71 16.02 -16.54
C ALA A 311 -25.51 16.87 -17.54
N ALA A 312 -25.37 16.55 -18.83
CA ALA A 312 -26.08 17.29 -19.89
C ALA A 312 -27.58 16.94 -20.03
N VAL A 313 -28.09 15.86 -19.42
CA VAL A 313 -29.47 15.40 -19.64
C VAL A 313 -30.50 16.45 -19.26
N ILE A 314 -30.39 17.06 -18.09
CA ILE A 314 -31.33 18.07 -17.58
C ILE A 314 -31.19 19.38 -18.33
N PRO A 315 -29.98 19.99 -18.46
CA PRO A 315 -29.80 21.24 -19.19
C PRO A 315 -30.24 21.13 -20.67
N ALA A 316 -29.87 20.06 -21.35
CA ALA A 316 -30.23 19.83 -22.75
C ALA A 316 -31.75 19.67 -22.97
N ARG A 317 -32.45 19.04 -22.03
CA ARG A 317 -33.93 18.97 -22.09
C ARG A 317 -34.57 20.34 -21.89
N ARG A 318 -34.10 21.16 -20.98
CA ARG A 318 -34.59 22.53 -20.75
C ARG A 318 -34.35 23.41 -21.99
N ALA A 319 -33.11 23.44 -22.48
CA ALA A 319 -32.78 24.22 -23.69
C ALA A 319 -33.59 23.83 -24.92
N SER A 320 -33.88 22.55 -25.11
CA SER A 320 -34.69 22.09 -26.25
C SER A 320 -36.17 22.50 -26.19
N ARG A 321 -36.65 23.00 -25.04
CA ARG A 321 -38.04 23.41 -24.83
C ARG A 321 -38.23 24.93 -24.79
N LEU A 322 -37.16 25.73 -24.97
CA LEU A 322 -37.23 27.18 -25.03
C LEU A 322 -38.24 27.60 -26.12
N ASP A 323 -39.08 28.62 -25.82
CA ASP A 323 -40.01 29.18 -26.81
C ASP A 323 -39.23 30.07 -27.80
N VAL A 324 -39.47 29.84 -29.09
CA VAL A 324 -38.75 30.57 -30.16
C VAL A 324 -39.13 32.04 -30.15
N LEU A 325 -40.41 32.36 -29.87
CA LEU A 325 -40.89 33.74 -29.87
C LEU A 325 -40.33 34.51 -28.65
N GLU A 326 -40.34 33.90 -27.48
CA GLU A 326 -39.80 34.48 -26.23
C GLU A 326 -38.27 34.65 -26.31
N SER A 327 -37.54 33.69 -26.91
CA SER A 327 -36.08 33.77 -27.06
C SER A 327 -35.60 34.83 -28.07
N LEU A 328 -36.46 35.29 -28.96
CA LEU A 328 -36.17 36.39 -29.92
C LEU A 328 -36.55 37.78 -29.39
N SER A 329 -37.44 37.85 -28.40
CA SER A 329 -37.88 39.09 -27.76
C SER A 329 -37.08 39.48 -26.50
N TYR A 330 -36.09 38.69 -26.12
CA TYR A 330 -35.23 38.95 -24.96
C TYR A 330 -34.21 40.06 -25.31
N GLU A 331 -34.43 41.26 -24.76
CA GLU A 331 -33.46 42.37 -24.76
C GLU A 331 -32.38 42.17 -23.67
#